data_914f5a7b3bf224098fc8ce5e34f1afce
#
_entry.id   914f5a7b3bf224098fc8ce5e34f1afce
#
_cell.length_a   1.000
_cell.length_b   1.000
_cell.length_c   1.000
_cell.angle_alpha   90.00
_cell.angle_beta   90.00
_cell.angle_gamma   90.00
#
_symmetry.space_group_name_H-M   'P 1'
#
loop_
_entity.id
_entity.type
_entity.pdbx_description
1 polymer ?
#
loop_
_entity_poly.entity_id
_entity_poly.type
_entity_poly.pdbx_seq_one_letter_code
_entity_poly.pdbx_strand_id
1 'polypeptide(L)'
;SSDLGDTGYYFFLKYWKQIKFKRTGSDIRDDRIKFVDTYRDKAMTSKVLVVPAGIRDLSFDESGRPKEGEVNELYRKLLSISNAVTTTNTGATAILDNSRMSMQNAFNTVYEFFENLIRGKGGFQQERWGSRRVYNGTRNVITAMKTSASKIGAINAPGHNNTVLGLYQTLKGTLPLSKHLILNGYLKSVFNSADGYAMLTNKASLQRERVAVPPKIVDRWTTTAGIEEVINSFENFDIRLKPIMVEDHYLGLVYRGPDDTFRIFGDITELPDTLDKQYVFPLSLCELLYVSGYRRWNKLGIYPTRYPVEIGRAH
;
A
#
# COMPACT_ATOMS: atom_id res chain seq x y z
N SER A 1 30.37 18.80 -42.37
CA SER A 1 31.46 19.67 -42.85
C SER A 1 30.86 20.57 -43.91
N SER A 2 30.93 21.83 -43.68
CA SER A 2 30.52 22.79 -44.66
C SER A 2 31.70 23.10 -45.56
N ASP A 3 31.48 23.13 -46.86
CA ASP A 3 32.43 23.68 -47.82
C ASP A 3 32.79 25.16 -47.52
N LEU A 4 32.21 25.74 -46.47
CA LEU A 4 32.36 27.11 -46.03
C LEU A 4 33.38 27.28 -44.86
N GLY A 5 33.99 26.20 -44.36
CA GLY A 5 35.01 26.25 -43.32
C GLY A 5 34.54 26.61 -41.91
N ASP A 6 33.28 26.95 -41.73
CA ASP A 6 32.69 27.29 -40.44
C ASP A 6 32.15 26.05 -39.71
N THR A 7 32.43 25.95 -38.44
CA THR A 7 31.97 24.87 -37.52
C THR A 7 31.50 25.43 -36.19
N GLY A 8 30.94 24.57 -35.35
CA GLY A 8 30.58 24.93 -33.97
C GLY A 8 29.16 25.45 -33.81
N TYR A 9 28.89 25.98 -32.63
CA TYR A 9 27.54 26.36 -32.21
C TYR A 9 26.94 27.50 -33.06
N TYR A 10 27.75 28.52 -33.40
CA TYR A 10 27.29 29.63 -34.23
C TYR A 10 26.85 29.22 -35.63
N PHE A 11 27.63 28.33 -36.25
CA PHE A 11 27.28 27.76 -37.53
C PHE A 11 25.97 27.00 -37.43
N PHE A 12 25.83 26.12 -36.42
CA PHE A 12 24.62 25.37 -36.20
C PHE A 12 23.40 26.27 -36.00
N LEU A 13 23.51 27.30 -35.14
CA LEU A 13 22.41 28.23 -34.85
C LEU A 13 21.98 29.00 -36.10
N LYS A 14 22.96 29.43 -36.93
CA LYS A 14 22.71 30.19 -38.17
C LYS A 14 21.96 29.36 -39.19
N TYR A 15 22.33 28.09 -39.33
CA TYR A 15 21.80 27.21 -40.38
C TYR A 15 20.74 26.22 -39.89
N TRP A 16 20.45 26.19 -38.60
CA TRP A 16 19.47 25.26 -38.00
C TRP A 16 18.15 25.16 -38.78
N LYS A 17 17.58 26.28 -39.15
CA LYS A 17 16.32 26.34 -39.90
C LYS A 17 16.41 25.79 -41.33
N GLN A 18 17.59 25.73 -41.89
CA GLN A 18 17.85 25.26 -43.26
C GLN A 18 18.25 23.79 -43.31
N ILE A 19 18.61 23.18 -42.17
CA ILE A 19 19.02 21.78 -42.11
C ILE A 19 17.84 20.88 -42.49
N LYS A 20 18.01 20.08 -43.53
CA LYS A 20 17.04 19.08 -43.98
C LYS A 20 17.55 17.68 -43.63
N PHE A 21 16.72 16.90 -42.98
CA PHE A 21 17.04 15.53 -42.66
C PHE A 21 16.53 14.57 -43.72
N LYS A 22 17.42 13.67 -44.19
CA LYS A 22 17.07 12.68 -45.21
C LYS A 22 16.17 11.60 -44.59
N ARG A 23 15.04 11.33 -45.21
CA ARG A 23 14.17 10.20 -44.86
C ARG A 23 14.77 8.91 -45.40
N THR A 24 14.64 7.84 -44.62
CA THR A 24 15.24 6.53 -44.93
C THR A 24 14.21 5.40 -44.99
N GLY A 25 12.91 5.70 -44.92
CA GLY A 25 11.84 4.69 -44.88
C GLY A 25 11.67 3.99 -43.55
N SER A 26 12.34 4.46 -42.50
CA SER A 26 12.13 3.97 -41.11
C SER A 26 11.08 4.85 -40.45
N ASP A 27 9.96 4.25 -40.00
CA ASP A 27 8.86 4.96 -39.34
C ASP A 27 9.33 5.79 -38.14
N ILE A 28 10.19 5.20 -37.32
CA ILE A 28 10.75 5.88 -36.11
C ILE A 28 11.56 7.13 -36.51
N ARG A 29 12.33 7.03 -37.60
CA ARG A 29 13.12 8.16 -38.07
C ARG A 29 12.23 9.23 -38.69
N ASP A 30 11.26 8.84 -39.45
CA ASP A 30 10.34 9.75 -40.13
C ASP A 30 9.45 10.50 -39.12
N ASP A 31 9.01 9.84 -38.06
CA ASP A 31 8.32 10.47 -36.92
C ASP A 31 9.22 11.48 -36.19
N ARG A 32 10.49 11.16 -35.94
CA ARG A 32 11.46 12.11 -35.38
C ARG A 32 11.69 13.32 -36.25
N ILE A 33 11.79 13.11 -37.58
CA ILE A 33 11.93 14.21 -38.55
C ILE A 33 10.69 15.09 -38.50
N LYS A 34 9.50 14.50 -38.53
CA LYS A 34 8.23 15.22 -38.44
C LYS A 34 8.14 16.04 -37.13
N PHE A 35 8.57 15.45 -36.00
CA PHE A 35 8.64 16.16 -34.74
C PHE A 35 9.60 17.35 -34.80
N VAL A 36 10.81 17.16 -35.30
CA VAL A 36 11.79 18.25 -35.47
C VAL A 36 11.26 19.35 -36.39
N ASP A 37 10.65 19.00 -37.49
CA ASP A 37 10.09 19.98 -38.42
C ASP A 37 8.92 20.77 -37.81
N THR A 38 8.08 20.13 -37.00
CA THR A 38 6.97 20.77 -36.29
C THR A 38 7.45 21.81 -35.26
N TYR A 39 8.52 21.51 -34.56
CA TYR A 39 9.00 22.36 -33.44
C TYR A 39 10.27 23.12 -33.80
N ARG A 40 10.72 23.11 -35.05
CA ARG A 40 11.98 23.71 -35.51
C ARG A 40 12.15 25.17 -35.08
N ASP A 41 11.10 25.98 -35.19
CA ASP A 41 11.16 27.40 -34.83
C ASP A 41 11.18 27.64 -33.31
N LYS A 42 10.78 26.65 -32.50
CA LYS A 42 10.72 26.70 -31.05
C LYS A 42 11.87 25.94 -30.38
N ALA A 43 12.73 25.28 -31.18
CA ALA A 43 13.78 24.43 -30.63
C ALA A 43 14.88 25.19 -29.91
N MET A 44 15.10 26.46 -30.30
CA MET A 44 16.10 27.33 -29.69
C MET A 44 15.43 28.30 -28.71
N THR A 45 15.74 28.19 -27.44
CA THR A 45 15.21 29.10 -26.42
C THR A 45 16.33 29.85 -25.73
N SER A 46 16.10 31.11 -25.45
CA SER A 46 16.99 31.97 -24.64
C SER A 46 16.52 32.12 -23.19
N LYS A 47 15.42 31.46 -22.84
CA LYS A 47 14.81 31.54 -21.50
C LYS A 47 14.59 30.15 -20.93
N VAL A 48 14.89 30.01 -19.66
CA VAL A 48 14.63 28.78 -18.89
C VAL A 48 13.45 29.03 -17.98
N LEU A 49 12.50 28.11 -17.98
CA LEU A 49 11.40 28.14 -17.03
C LEU A 49 11.91 27.80 -15.62
N VAL A 50 11.69 28.71 -14.68
CA VAL A 50 12.05 28.51 -13.29
C VAL A 50 10.77 28.16 -12.52
N VAL A 51 10.78 27.04 -11.82
CA VAL A 51 9.63 26.64 -11.01
C VAL A 51 9.42 27.60 -9.82
N PRO A 52 8.17 27.80 -9.37
CA PRO A 52 7.87 28.68 -8.24
C PRO A 52 8.64 28.30 -6.97
N ALA A 53 8.95 29.30 -6.14
CA ALA A 53 9.70 29.12 -4.90
C ALA A 53 9.04 28.10 -3.94
N GLY A 54 7.71 28.02 -3.92
CA GLY A 54 6.97 27.05 -3.10
C GLY A 54 7.16 25.57 -3.48
N ILE A 55 7.79 25.28 -4.62
CA ILE A 55 8.13 23.91 -5.06
C ILE A 55 9.66 23.67 -4.92
N ARG A 56 10.40 24.68 -4.48
CA ARG A 56 11.85 24.67 -4.30
C ARG A 56 12.17 24.82 -2.83
N ASP A 57 11.86 23.81 -2.04
CA ASP A 57 11.99 23.87 -0.59
C ASP A 57 13.43 24.09 -0.14
N LEU A 58 13.56 24.90 0.90
CA LEU A 58 14.74 25.03 1.71
C LEU A 58 14.56 24.13 2.93
N SER A 59 15.38 23.11 3.07
CA SER A 59 15.41 22.27 4.26
C SER A 59 16.52 22.73 5.21
N PHE A 60 16.46 22.30 6.47
CA PHE A 60 17.52 22.51 7.44
C PHE A 60 18.14 21.16 7.80
N ASP A 61 19.47 21.13 7.91
CA ASP A 61 20.16 19.94 8.40
C ASP A 61 20.01 19.80 9.92
N GLU A 62 20.53 18.71 10.48
CA GLU A 62 20.48 18.42 11.93
C GLU A 62 21.20 19.51 12.77
N SER A 63 22.09 20.30 12.16
CA SER A 63 22.79 21.40 12.80
C SER A 63 22.08 22.74 12.64
N GLY A 64 20.89 22.79 12.02
CA GLY A 64 20.13 24.00 11.77
C GLY A 64 20.64 24.85 10.61
N ARG A 65 21.54 24.32 9.77
CA ARG A 65 22.03 25.04 8.59
C ARG A 65 21.07 24.82 7.42
N PRO A 66 20.79 25.87 6.63
CA PRO A 66 19.95 25.76 5.47
C PRO A 66 20.60 24.85 4.41
N LYS A 67 19.86 23.82 3.99
CA LYS A 67 20.21 22.93 2.89
C LYS A 67 19.31 23.22 1.71
N GLU A 68 19.90 23.62 0.60
CA GLU A 68 19.16 23.83 -0.64
C GLU A 68 18.68 22.50 -1.23
N GLY A 69 17.48 22.51 -1.82
CA GLY A 69 16.99 21.39 -2.61
C GLY A 69 17.81 21.22 -3.90
N GLU A 70 17.86 19.98 -4.39
CA GLU A 70 18.63 19.60 -5.59
C GLU A 70 18.33 20.51 -6.81
N VAL A 71 17.08 20.87 -7.04
CA VAL A 71 16.69 21.73 -8.14
C VAL A 71 17.31 23.15 -8.05
N ASN A 72 17.50 23.67 -6.85
CA ASN A 72 18.14 24.97 -6.65
C ASN A 72 19.63 24.94 -7.02
N GLU A 73 20.32 23.83 -6.71
CA GLU A 73 21.71 23.61 -7.12
C GLU A 73 21.84 23.59 -8.65
N LEU A 74 20.91 22.94 -9.34
CA LEU A 74 20.88 22.89 -10.80
C LEU A 74 20.67 24.28 -11.41
N TYR A 75 19.73 25.07 -10.91
CA TYR A 75 19.54 26.46 -11.36
C TYR A 75 20.74 27.35 -11.05
N ARG A 76 21.36 27.21 -9.89
CA ARG A 76 22.56 27.97 -9.52
C ARG A 76 23.73 27.66 -10.46
N LYS A 77 23.95 26.38 -10.80
CA LYS A 77 24.94 25.97 -11.78
C LYS A 77 24.69 26.62 -13.15
N LEU A 78 23.44 26.62 -13.60
CA LEU A 78 23.05 27.24 -14.87
C LEU A 78 23.30 28.74 -14.86
N LEU A 79 22.95 29.45 -13.77
CA LEU A 79 23.20 30.88 -13.59
C LEU A 79 24.69 31.22 -13.57
N SER A 80 25.50 30.43 -12.87
CA SER A 80 26.95 30.63 -12.78
C SER A 80 27.60 30.56 -14.16
N ILE A 81 27.22 29.53 -14.98
CA ILE A 81 27.72 29.38 -16.36
C ILE A 81 27.24 30.54 -17.23
N SER A 82 25.98 30.94 -17.10
CA SER A 82 25.41 32.06 -17.85
C SER A 82 26.14 33.38 -17.58
N ASN A 83 26.41 33.66 -16.30
CA ASN A 83 27.13 34.84 -15.88
C ASN A 83 28.58 34.82 -16.40
N ALA A 84 29.27 33.71 -16.35
CA ALA A 84 30.61 33.56 -16.89
C ALA A 84 30.68 33.83 -18.40
N VAL A 85 29.68 33.34 -19.16
CA VAL A 85 29.57 33.59 -20.60
C VAL A 85 29.28 35.06 -20.90
N THR A 86 28.47 35.73 -20.08
CA THR A 86 28.08 37.14 -20.30
C THR A 86 29.21 38.09 -19.94
N THR A 87 30.00 37.77 -18.94
CA THR A 87 31.14 38.64 -18.51
C THR A 87 32.36 38.49 -19.42
N THR A 88 32.49 37.36 -20.14
CA THR A 88 33.62 37.12 -21.06
C THR A 88 33.30 37.67 -22.46
N ASN A 89 33.20 38.97 -22.58
CA ASN A 89 32.85 39.66 -23.83
C ASN A 89 34.07 39.80 -24.80
N THR A 90 35.01 38.87 -24.74
CA THR A 90 36.18 38.81 -25.62
C THR A 90 35.93 37.89 -26.79
N GLY A 91 36.16 38.33 -28.02
CA GLY A 91 35.87 37.68 -29.30
C GLY A 91 36.48 36.29 -29.56
N ALA A 92 36.88 35.55 -28.56
CA ALA A 92 37.40 34.19 -28.66
C ALA A 92 36.24 33.15 -28.65
N THR A 93 35.69 32.87 -29.83
CA THR A 93 34.55 31.97 -30.05
C THR A 93 34.77 30.58 -29.53
N ALA A 94 35.95 29.99 -29.59
CA ALA A 94 36.27 28.64 -29.16
C ALA A 94 36.16 28.43 -27.65
N ILE A 95 36.58 29.39 -26.82
CA ILE A 95 36.46 29.35 -25.36
C ILE A 95 35.00 29.44 -24.95
N LEU A 96 34.21 30.25 -25.65
CA LEU A 96 32.78 30.39 -25.42
C LEU A 96 31.99 29.14 -25.84
N ASP A 97 32.47 28.36 -26.81
CA ASP A 97 31.79 27.12 -27.25
C ASP A 97 31.82 26.03 -26.16
N ASN A 98 32.92 25.91 -25.42
CA ASN A 98 32.98 25.00 -24.25
C ASN A 98 32.00 25.42 -23.14
N SER A 99 31.92 26.74 -22.88
CA SER A 99 30.98 27.27 -21.88
C SER A 99 29.51 27.07 -22.32
N ARG A 100 29.21 27.22 -23.62
CA ARG A 100 27.89 26.97 -24.20
C ARG A 100 27.51 25.48 -24.13
N MET A 101 28.46 24.60 -24.41
CA MET A 101 28.27 23.15 -24.22
C MET A 101 27.96 22.79 -22.78
N SER A 102 28.71 23.40 -21.84
CA SER A 102 28.46 23.24 -20.41
C SER A 102 27.09 23.78 -19.98
N MET A 103 26.67 24.91 -20.57
CA MET A 103 25.32 25.47 -20.35
C MET A 103 24.23 24.52 -20.86
N GLN A 104 24.40 23.98 -22.06
CA GLN A 104 23.46 23.00 -22.64
C GLN A 104 23.35 21.76 -21.77
N ASN A 105 24.47 21.24 -21.28
CA ASN A 105 24.46 20.08 -20.37
C ASN A 105 23.77 20.40 -19.04
N ALA A 106 24.04 21.57 -18.44
CA ALA A 106 23.35 22.00 -17.22
C ALA A 106 21.84 22.17 -17.46
N PHE A 107 21.45 22.71 -18.61
CA PHE A 107 20.05 22.80 -19.00
C PHE A 107 19.39 21.43 -19.16
N ASN A 108 20.05 20.50 -19.83
CA ASN A 108 19.54 19.12 -19.98
C ASN A 108 19.35 18.47 -18.61
N THR A 109 20.28 18.65 -17.68
CA THR A 109 20.18 18.10 -16.32
C THR A 109 18.97 18.64 -15.55
N VAL A 110 18.62 19.93 -15.74
CA VAL A 110 17.37 20.49 -15.17
C VAL A 110 16.14 19.78 -15.74
N TYR A 111 16.10 19.56 -17.06
CA TYR A 111 14.97 18.83 -17.67
C TYR A 111 14.90 17.36 -17.26
N GLU A 112 16.04 16.68 -17.20
CA GLU A 112 16.12 15.30 -16.70
C GLU A 112 15.62 15.18 -15.25
N PHE A 113 15.96 16.16 -14.40
CA PHE A 113 15.43 16.21 -13.04
C PHE A 113 13.91 16.24 -13.03
N PHE A 114 13.28 17.12 -13.83
CA PHE A 114 11.82 17.20 -13.88
C PHE A 114 11.19 15.97 -14.56
N GLU A 115 11.84 15.43 -15.57
CA GLU A 115 11.37 14.20 -16.21
C GLU A 115 11.36 13.05 -15.21
N ASN A 116 12.43 12.89 -14.44
CA ASN A 116 12.52 11.88 -13.39
C ASN A 116 11.53 12.10 -12.24
N LEU A 117 11.26 13.37 -11.88
CA LEU A 117 10.25 13.71 -10.88
C LEU A 117 8.84 13.30 -11.32
N ILE A 118 8.54 13.35 -12.61
CA ILE A 118 7.20 13.08 -13.15
C ILE A 118 7.06 11.62 -13.56
N ARG A 119 8.10 11.03 -14.13
CA ARG A 119 8.10 9.73 -14.83
C ARG A 119 8.54 8.59 -13.92
N GLY A 120 8.04 7.39 -14.25
CA GLY A 120 8.47 6.15 -13.59
C GLY A 120 7.69 5.84 -12.32
N LYS A 121 8.04 4.70 -11.69
CA LYS A 121 7.32 4.16 -10.52
C LYS A 121 7.37 5.08 -9.29
N GLY A 122 8.47 5.79 -9.09
CA GLY A 122 8.65 6.79 -8.02
C GLY A 122 8.24 8.20 -8.43
N GLY A 123 7.86 8.41 -9.70
CA GLY A 123 7.46 9.71 -10.21
C GLY A 123 6.05 10.10 -9.82
N PHE A 124 5.79 11.41 -9.82
CA PHE A 124 4.53 12.01 -9.38
C PHE A 124 3.29 11.38 -10.04
N GLN A 125 3.37 11.05 -11.33
CA GLN A 125 2.22 10.47 -12.04
C GLN A 125 1.82 9.10 -11.49
N GLN A 126 2.78 8.20 -11.24
CA GLN A 126 2.48 6.85 -10.81
C GLN A 126 2.37 6.75 -9.28
N GLU A 127 3.24 7.40 -8.52
CA GLU A 127 3.28 7.28 -7.08
C GLU A 127 2.20 8.12 -6.36
N ARG A 128 1.90 9.31 -6.90
CA ARG A 128 1.01 10.26 -6.23
C ARG A 128 -0.35 10.38 -6.92
N TRP A 129 -0.37 10.62 -8.19
CA TRP A 129 -1.61 10.91 -8.92
C TRP A 129 -2.33 9.64 -9.38
N GLY A 130 -1.60 8.70 -9.98
CA GLY A 130 -2.15 7.43 -10.49
C GLY A 130 -2.32 6.36 -9.42
N SER A 131 -1.66 6.47 -8.26
CA SER A 131 -1.80 5.50 -7.20
C SER A 131 -2.96 5.84 -6.28
N ARG A 132 -3.84 4.87 -6.08
CA ARG A 132 -4.89 4.96 -5.06
C ARG A 132 -4.62 3.91 -4.00
N ARG A 133 -4.62 4.34 -2.75
CA ARG A 133 -4.64 3.41 -1.63
C ARG A 133 -6.03 2.79 -1.58
N VAL A 134 -6.08 1.48 -1.73
CA VAL A 134 -7.32 0.73 -1.52
C VAL A 134 -7.58 0.67 -0.03
N TYR A 135 -8.75 1.13 0.40
CA TYR A 135 -9.18 1.02 1.78
C TYR A 135 -9.48 -0.44 2.09
N ASN A 136 -9.07 -0.93 3.26
CA ASN A 136 -9.22 -2.33 3.68
C ASN A 136 -8.47 -3.36 2.80
N GLY A 137 -7.36 -2.96 2.19
CA GLY A 137 -6.43 -3.89 1.53
C GLY A 137 -5.49 -4.55 2.54
N THR A 138 -5.07 -5.78 2.25
CA THR A 138 -4.04 -6.50 3.01
C THR A 138 -2.96 -7.04 2.10
N ARG A 139 -1.76 -7.21 2.64
CA ARG A 139 -0.65 -7.85 1.94
C ARG A 139 -0.47 -9.26 2.46
N ASN A 140 -0.45 -10.23 1.56
CA ASN A 140 -0.35 -11.65 1.91
C ASN A 140 0.84 -12.29 1.20
N VAL A 141 1.37 -13.35 1.81
CA VAL A 141 2.35 -14.21 1.16
C VAL A 141 1.59 -15.29 0.40
N ILE A 142 1.97 -15.54 -0.85
CA ILE A 142 1.39 -16.59 -1.68
C ILE A 142 1.98 -17.92 -1.22
N THR A 143 1.12 -18.83 -0.81
CA THR A 143 1.48 -20.18 -0.39
C THR A 143 0.64 -21.23 -1.12
N ALA A 144 1.13 -22.45 -1.21
CA ALA A 144 0.33 -23.57 -1.71
C ALA A 144 -0.87 -23.81 -0.79
N MET A 145 -2.02 -24.01 -1.39
CA MET A 145 -3.25 -24.34 -0.67
C MET A 145 -3.18 -25.80 -0.18
N LYS A 146 -3.34 -25.99 1.12
CA LYS A 146 -3.51 -27.33 1.69
C LYS A 146 -4.97 -27.75 1.48
N THR A 147 -5.19 -28.81 0.73
CA THR A 147 -6.50 -29.39 0.57
C THR A 147 -6.48 -30.83 1.10
N SER A 148 -7.51 -31.23 1.80
CA SER A 148 -7.72 -32.61 2.19
C SER A 148 -8.33 -33.45 1.05
N ALA A 149 -8.68 -32.79 -0.05
CA ALA A 149 -9.31 -33.43 -1.19
C ALA A 149 -8.30 -34.20 -2.04
N SER A 150 -8.54 -35.45 -2.28
CA SER A 150 -7.73 -36.32 -3.13
C SER A 150 -8.07 -36.22 -4.63
N LYS A 151 -9.20 -35.61 -4.99
CA LYS A 151 -9.69 -35.47 -6.36
C LYS A 151 -10.31 -34.11 -6.61
N ILE A 152 -10.23 -33.64 -7.87
CA ILE A 152 -10.96 -32.47 -8.32
C ILE A 152 -12.48 -32.72 -8.21
N GLY A 153 -13.21 -31.77 -7.63
CA GLY A 153 -14.65 -31.88 -7.43
C GLY A 153 -15.08 -32.59 -6.14
N ALA A 154 -14.14 -33.04 -5.28
CA ALA A 154 -14.50 -33.55 -3.96
C ALA A 154 -15.08 -32.40 -3.09
N ILE A 155 -15.92 -32.78 -2.11
CA ILE A 155 -16.63 -31.82 -1.23
C ILE A 155 -15.67 -30.82 -0.56
N ASN A 156 -14.45 -31.27 -0.21
CA ASN A 156 -13.42 -30.44 0.45
C ASN A 156 -12.44 -29.82 -0.54
N ALA A 157 -12.65 -29.95 -1.86
CA ALA A 157 -11.83 -29.29 -2.85
C ALA A 157 -12.25 -27.81 -2.98
N PRO A 158 -11.33 -26.85 -2.85
CA PRO A 158 -11.66 -25.47 -3.15
C PRO A 158 -11.98 -25.32 -4.64
N GLY A 159 -13.01 -24.53 -4.95
CA GLY A 159 -13.34 -24.19 -6.34
C GLY A 159 -12.18 -23.41 -7.00
N HIS A 160 -12.11 -23.45 -8.32
CA HIS A 160 -11.09 -22.76 -9.10
C HIS A 160 -11.10 -21.22 -8.92
N ASN A 161 -12.22 -20.68 -8.45
CA ASN A 161 -12.40 -19.26 -8.15
C ASN A 161 -12.19 -18.93 -6.66
N ASN A 162 -11.81 -19.91 -5.84
CA ASN A 162 -11.64 -19.72 -4.41
C ASN A 162 -10.16 -19.56 -4.06
N THR A 163 -9.89 -18.77 -3.05
CA THR A 163 -8.56 -18.66 -2.45
C THR A 163 -8.67 -18.73 -0.94
N VAL A 164 -7.58 -19.12 -0.29
CA VAL A 164 -7.50 -19.19 1.17
C VAL A 164 -6.74 -17.96 1.67
N LEU A 165 -7.35 -17.23 2.58
CA LEU A 165 -6.73 -16.13 3.29
C LEU A 165 -6.55 -16.47 4.76
N GLY A 166 -5.46 -16.01 5.36
CA GLY A 166 -5.27 -16.12 6.80
C GLY A 166 -6.34 -15.34 7.57
N LEU A 167 -6.75 -15.85 8.72
CA LEU A 167 -7.78 -15.23 9.55
C LEU A 167 -7.42 -13.78 9.93
N TYR A 168 -6.17 -13.52 10.32
CA TYR A 168 -5.71 -12.18 10.68
C TYR A 168 -5.83 -11.19 9.50
N GLN A 169 -5.40 -11.60 8.31
CA GLN A 169 -5.49 -10.78 7.10
C GLN A 169 -6.95 -10.50 6.73
N THR A 170 -7.82 -11.49 6.90
CA THR A 170 -9.26 -11.32 6.67
C THR A 170 -9.87 -10.32 7.64
N LEU A 171 -9.55 -10.43 8.93
CA LEU A 171 -9.99 -9.50 9.97
C LEU A 171 -9.55 -8.07 9.68
N LYS A 172 -8.29 -7.87 9.27
CA LYS A 172 -7.72 -6.55 8.96
C LYS A 172 -8.28 -5.98 7.64
N GLY A 173 -8.40 -6.82 6.60
CA GLY A 173 -8.95 -6.40 5.30
C GLY A 173 -10.44 -6.07 5.33
N THR A 174 -11.17 -6.59 6.31
CA THR A 174 -12.60 -6.31 6.50
C THR A 174 -12.89 -5.70 7.86
N LEU A 175 -11.97 -4.86 8.38
CA LEU A 175 -11.98 -4.39 9.77
C LEU A 175 -13.33 -3.82 10.24
N PRO A 176 -14.03 -2.95 9.51
CA PRO A 176 -15.34 -2.44 9.95
C PRO A 176 -16.38 -3.56 10.08
N LEU A 177 -16.43 -4.47 9.11
CA LEU A 177 -17.32 -5.63 9.14
C LEU A 177 -16.95 -6.58 10.29
N SER A 178 -15.67 -6.86 10.46
CA SER A 178 -15.17 -7.74 11.53
C SER A 178 -15.53 -7.18 12.91
N LYS A 179 -15.31 -5.90 13.16
CA LYS A 179 -15.72 -5.24 14.41
C LYS A 179 -17.23 -5.38 14.65
N HIS A 180 -18.03 -5.13 13.64
CA HIS A 180 -19.49 -5.25 13.73
C HIS A 180 -19.93 -6.69 14.06
N LEU A 181 -19.38 -7.68 13.36
CA LEU A 181 -19.74 -9.09 13.57
C LEU A 181 -19.34 -9.62 14.95
N ILE A 182 -18.17 -9.22 15.44
CA ILE A 182 -17.67 -9.64 16.75
C ILE A 182 -18.52 -9.01 17.87
N LEU A 183 -18.78 -7.70 17.79
CA LEU A 183 -19.59 -6.99 18.79
C LEU A 183 -21.03 -7.47 18.85
N ASN A 184 -21.64 -7.77 17.69
CA ASN A 184 -23.04 -8.20 17.62
C ASN A 184 -23.22 -9.72 17.65
N GLY A 185 -22.11 -10.47 17.77
CA GLY A 185 -22.11 -11.92 17.94
C GLY A 185 -22.24 -12.37 19.38
N TYR A 186 -21.44 -13.36 19.75
CA TYR A 186 -21.44 -13.96 21.08
C TYR A 186 -21.22 -12.95 22.20
N LEU A 187 -20.32 -11.95 22.01
CA LEU A 187 -20.00 -10.94 23.01
C LEU A 187 -21.23 -10.15 23.49
N LYS A 188 -22.20 -9.93 22.63
CA LYS A 188 -23.45 -9.23 23.01
C LYS A 188 -24.24 -10.01 24.07
N SER A 189 -24.17 -11.34 24.09
CA SER A 189 -24.81 -12.15 25.13
C SER A 189 -24.04 -12.18 26.45
N VAL A 190 -22.73 -11.90 26.39
CA VAL A 190 -21.84 -11.88 27.57
C VAL A 190 -21.90 -10.53 28.27
N PHE A 191 -21.83 -9.44 27.53
CA PHE A 191 -21.77 -8.06 28.04
C PHE A 191 -23.06 -7.27 27.76
N ASN A 192 -24.22 -7.87 28.05
CA ASN A 192 -25.53 -7.28 27.74
C ASN A 192 -26.02 -6.29 28.81
N SER A 193 -25.40 -6.23 29.97
CA SER A 193 -25.86 -5.38 31.07
C SER A 193 -25.09 -4.07 31.13
N ALA A 194 -25.83 -2.95 31.24
CA ALA A 194 -25.24 -1.62 31.49
C ALA A 194 -24.67 -1.48 32.94
N ASP A 195 -24.76 -2.52 33.74
CA ASP A 195 -24.58 -2.46 35.20
C ASP A 195 -23.18 -2.83 35.65
N GLY A 196 -22.19 -2.96 34.73
CA GLY A 196 -20.84 -3.36 35.08
C GLY A 196 -20.68 -4.85 35.43
N TYR A 197 -21.62 -5.69 34.96
CA TYR A 197 -21.56 -7.15 35.08
C TYR A 197 -21.43 -7.82 33.73
N ALA A 198 -20.79 -8.99 33.70
CA ALA A 198 -20.71 -9.86 32.54
C ALA A 198 -21.21 -11.27 32.91
N MET A 199 -21.77 -11.95 31.91
CA MET A 199 -22.19 -13.35 32.01
C MET A 199 -21.04 -14.25 31.60
N LEU A 200 -20.20 -14.65 32.55
CA LEU A 200 -19.00 -15.44 32.32
C LEU A 200 -19.18 -16.91 32.72
N THR A 201 -18.29 -17.77 32.26
CA THR A 201 -18.36 -19.21 32.53
C THR A 201 -17.41 -19.56 33.65
N ASN A 202 -17.95 -20.17 34.70
CA ASN A 202 -17.17 -20.67 35.84
C ASN A 202 -16.24 -21.81 35.41
N LYS A 203 -15.00 -21.83 35.88
CA LYS A 203 -13.99 -22.82 35.49
C LYS A 203 -14.31 -24.24 35.94
N ALA A 204 -14.93 -24.38 37.13
CA ALA A 204 -15.20 -25.70 37.73
C ALA A 204 -16.54 -26.29 37.26
N SER A 205 -17.60 -25.48 37.30
CA SER A 205 -18.94 -25.95 36.96
C SER A 205 -19.23 -25.89 35.45
N LEU A 206 -18.47 -25.09 34.68
CA LEU A 206 -18.71 -24.77 33.30
C LEU A 206 -20.10 -24.13 33.06
N GLN A 207 -20.70 -23.61 34.10
CA GLN A 207 -21.98 -22.92 34.06
C GLN A 207 -21.79 -21.41 34.02
N ARG A 208 -22.77 -20.72 33.49
CA ARG A 208 -22.77 -19.27 33.35
C ARG A 208 -23.08 -18.59 34.70
N GLU A 209 -22.26 -17.64 35.08
CA GLU A 209 -22.40 -16.85 36.28
C GLU A 209 -22.36 -15.35 35.98
N ARG A 210 -23.08 -14.58 36.80
CA ARG A 210 -23.05 -13.11 36.69
C ARG A 210 -21.90 -12.58 37.53
N VAL A 211 -20.89 -12.02 36.93
CA VAL A 211 -19.65 -11.56 37.53
C VAL A 211 -19.50 -10.05 37.36
N ALA A 212 -19.15 -9.35 38.45
CA ALA A 212 -18.81 -7.93 38.34
C ALA A 212 -17.45 -7.77 37.64
N VAL A 213 -17.39 -6.89 36.66
CA VAL A 213 -16.18 -6.67 35.87
C VAL A 213 -15.79 -5.20 35.84
N PRO A 214 -14.48 -4.88 35.90
CA PRO A 214 -14.00 -3.51 35.81
C PRO A 214 -14.42 -2.84 34.51
N PRO A 215 -14.71 -1.52 34.49
CA PRO A 215 -15.11 -0.78 33.30
C PRO A 215 -14.13 -0.94 32.13
N LYS A 216 -12.84 -0.98 32.42
CA LYS A 216 -11.80 -1.17 31.38
C LYS A 216 -11.95 -2.50 30.63
N ILE A 217 -12.38 -3.55 31.30
CA ILE A 217 -12.65 -4.85 30.67
C ILE A 217 -13.93 -4.77 29.83
N VAL A 218 -14.97 -4.14 30.36
CA VAL A 218 -16.20 -3.91 29.60
C VAL A 218 -15.89 -3.14 28.32
N ASP A 219 -15.18 -2.02 28.41
CA ASP A 219 -14.80 -1.20 27.25
C ASP A 219 -14.02 -1.98 26.19
N ARG A 220 -13.09 -2.84 26.61
CA ARG A 220 -12.32 -3.70 25.70
C ARG A 220 -13.21 -4.62 24.84
N TRP A 221 -14.30 -5.13 25.39
CA TRP A 221 -15.13 -6.13 24.74
C TRP A 221 -16.43 -5.58 24.16
N THR A 222 -16.79 -4.33 24.45
CA THR A 222 -18.05 -3.69 23.99
C THR A 222 -17.86 -2.51 23.06
N THR A 223 -16.65 -1.95 22.99
CA THR A 223 -16.39 -0.80 22.11
C THR A 223 -15.68 -1.20 20.82
N THR A 224 -15.87 -0.41 19.77
CA THR A 224 -15.19 -0.61 18.49
C THR A 224 -13.69 -0.46 18.59
N ALA A 225 -13.21 0.42 19.45
CA ALA A 225 -11.77 0.60 19.73
C ALA A 225 -11.19 -0.61 20.46
N GLY A 226 -11.87 -1.10 21.50
CA GLY A 226 -11.45 -2.27 22.25
C GLY A 226 -11.39 -3.54 21.38
N ILE A 227 -12.38 -3.76 20.51
CA ILE A 227 -12.34 -4.90 19.56
C ILE A 227 -11.22 -4.74 18.55
N GLU A 228 -10.88 -3.53 18.14
CA GLU A 228 -9.72 -3.32 17.27
C GLU A 228 -8.40 -3.70 17.95
N GLU A 229 -8.24 -3.39 19.24
CA GLU A 229 -7.11 -3.85 20.05
C GLU A 229 -7.07 -5.39 20.17
N VAL A 230 -8.24 -6.01 20.36
CA VAL A 230 -8.35 -7.48 20.40
C VAL A 230 -7.93 -8.10 19.07
N ILE A 231 -8.38 -7.55 17.93
CA ILE A 231 -7.96 -8.01 16.60
C ILE A 231 -6.45 -7.80 16.41
N ASN A 232 -5.90 -6.68 16.82
CA ASN A 232 -4.47 -6.40 16.73
C ASN A 232 -3.65 -7.37 17.60
N SER A 233 -4.14 -7.71 18.79
CA SER A 233 -3.48 -8.67 19.67
C SER A 233 -3.39 -10.08 19.08
N PHE A 234 -4.25 -10.41 18.11
CA PHE A 234 -4.21 -11.67 17.37
C PHE A 234 -2.94 -11.86 16.52
N GLU A 235 -2.16 -10.81 16.29
CA GLU A 235 -0.85 -10.91 15.66
C GLU A 235 0.12 -11.76 16.50
N ASN A 236 -0.01 -11.72 17.82
CA ASN A 236 0.78 -12.55 18.72
C ASN A 236 0.29 -14.01 18.70
N PHE A 237 1.15 -14.93 18.25
CA PHE A 237 0.84 -16.37 18.15
C PHE A 237 0.57 -17.01 19.51
N ASP A 238 1.25 -16.55 20.57
CA ASP A 238 1.17 -17.18 21.88
C ASP A 238 -0.20 -17.06 22.54
N ILE A 239 -0.99 -16.06 22.16
CA ILE A 239 -2.32 -15.84 22.77
C ILE A 239 -3.47 -16.42 21.94
N ARG A 240 -3.22 -16.79 20.66
CA ARG A 240 -4.28 -17.20 19.72
C ARG A 240 -5.10 -18.38 20.21
N LEU A 241 -4.43 -19.40 20.74
CA LEU A 241 -5.03 -20.65 21.16
C LEU A 241 -5.25 -20.73 22.67
N LYS A 242 -4.81 -19.75 23.44
CA LYS A 242 -5.05 -19.70 24.87
C LYS A 242 -6.52 -19.37 25.16
N PRO A 243 -7.11 -19.97 26.20
CA PRO A 243 -8.43 -19.60 26.68
C PRO A 243 -8.51 -18.10 26.99
N ILE A 244 -9.61 -17.48 26.60
CA ILE A 244 -9.84 -16.08 26.97
C ILE A 244 -10.31 -16.05 28.41
N MET A 245 -9.51 -15.41 29.24
CA MET A 245 -9.80 -15.20 30.65
C MET A 245 -10.32 -13.79 30.89
N VAL A 246 -11.38 -13.70 31.68
CA VAL A 246 -11.92 -12.46 32.23
C VAL A 246 -12.00 -12.64 33.73
N GLU A 247 -11.16 -11.89 34.44
CA GLU A 247 -10.92 -12.17 35.88
C GLU A 247 -10.57 -13.66 36.08
N ASP A 248 -11.27 -14.36 36.94
CA ASP A 248 -11.04 -15.78 37.20
C ASP A 248 -12.00 -16.73 36.44
N HIS A 249 -12.66 -16.24 35.43
CA HIS A 249 -13.64 -16.99 34.62
C HIS A 249 -13.23 -17.12 33.17
N TYR A 250 -13.77 -18.10 32.48
CA TYR A 250 -13.69 -18.15 31.02
C TYR A 250 -14.70 -17.18 30.39
N LEU A 251 -14.31 -16.58 29.25
CA LEU A 251 -15.26 -15.78 28.47
C LEU A 251 -16.44 -16.63 27.96
N GLY A 252 -16.21 -17.89 27.67
CA GLY A 252 -17.18 -18.84 27.20
C GLY A 252 -16.57 -20.19 26.88
N LEU A 253 -17.36 -21.04 26.26
CA LEU A 253 -16.99 -22.38 25.83
C LEU A 253 -17.12 -22.51 24.33
N VAL A 254 -16.40 -23.45 23.75
CA VAL A 254 -16.51 -23.82 22.34
C VAL A 254 -16.64 -25.34 22.21
N TYR A 255 -17.58 -25.78 21.40
CA TYR A 255 -17.66 -27.15 20.92
C TYR A 255 -16.84 -27.27 19.63
N ARG A 256 -15.91 -28.21 19.59
CA ARG A 256 -15.09 -28.56 18.42
C ARG A 256 -15.49 -29.96 17.94
N GLY A 257 -16.47 -30.02 17.08
CA GLY A 257 -16.97 -31.31 16.57
C GLY A 257 -15.96 -31.99 15.62
N PRO A 258 -16.05 -33.30 15.47
CA PRO A 258 -15.21 -34.09 14.57
C PRO A 258 -15.38 -33.72 13.09
N ASP A 259 -16.49 -33.07 12.73
CA ASP A 259 -16.80 -32.61 11.37
C ASP A 259 -16.42 -31.14 11.14
N ASP A 260 -15.44 -30.63 11.85
CA ASP A 260 -15.03 -29.21 11.84
C ASP A 260 -16.19 -28.25 12.17
N THR A 261 -17.18 -28.72 12.92
CA THR A 261 -18.25 -27.85 13.40
C THR A 261 -17.83 -27.15 14.68
N PHE A 262 -17.93 -25.81 14.64
CA PHE A 262 -17.64 -24.98 15.79
C PHE A 262 -18.90 -24.26 16.27
N ARG A 263 -19.18 -24.35 17.57
CA ARG A 263 -20.27 -23.63 18.22
C ARG A 263 -19.79 -23.00 19.51
N ILE A 264 -20.03 -21.71 19.67
CA ILE A 264 -19.73 -20.97 20.89
C ILE A 264 -20.99 -20.91 21.77
N PHE A 265 -20.83 -21.13 23.05
CA PHE A 265 -21.87 -21.03 24.06
C PHE A 265 -21.28 -20.61 25.41
N GLY A 266 -22.14 -20.22 26.33
CA GLY A 266 -21.71 -19.70 27.64
C GLY A 266 -21.90 -20.68 28.79
N ASP A 267 -22.74 -21.68 28.62
CA ASP A 267 -23.11 -22.63 29.65
C ASP A 267 -23.09 -24.04 29.11
N ILE A 268 -22.54 -24.98 29.85
CA ILE A 268 -22.49 -26.39 29.45
C ILE A 268 -23.88 -26.99 29.21
N THR A 269 -24.91 -26.47 29.86
CA THR A 269 -26.28 -26.88 29.70
C THR A 269 -26.92 -26.44 28.35
N GLU A 270 -26.30 -25.46 27.68
CA GLU A 270 -26.72 -25.04 26.34
C GLU A 270 -26.32 -26.06 25.25
N LEU A 271 -25.46 -27.03 25.59
CA LEU A 271 -25.05 -28.06 24.66
C LEU A 271 -26.15 -29.12 24.53
N PRO A 272 -26.63 -29.41 23.29
CA PRO A 272 -27.59 -30.50 23.09
C PRO A 272 -27.06 -31.86 23.57
N ASP A 273 -27.90 -32.68 24.16
CA ASP A 273 -27.52 -34.01 24.65
C ASP A 273 -26.99 -34.94 23.54
N THR A 274 -27.27 -34.62 22.29
CA THR A 274 -26.77 -35.37 21.13
C THR A 274 -25.29 -35.13 20.83
N LEU A 275 -24.69 -34.13 21.45
CA LEU A 275 -23.29 -33.78 21.26
C LEU A 275 -22.43 -34.20 22.45
N ASP A 276 -21.31 -34.82 22.16
CA ASP A 276 -20.40 -35.34 23.16
C ASP A 276 -19.64 -34.27 23.86
N LYS A 277 -19.77 -34.18 25.20
CA LYS A 277 -19.12 -33.16 26.06
C LYS A 277 -17.61 -33.25 26.04
N GLN A 278 -16.97 -34.35 25.59
CA GLN A 278 -15.52 -34.45 25.44
C GLN A 278 -14.93 -33.44 24.44
N TYR A 279 -15.75 -32.93 23.52
CA TYR A 279 -15.36 -31.93 22.52
C TYR A 279 -15.62 -30.49 22.96
N VAL A 280 -15.89 -30.26 24.24
CA VAL A 280 -16.09 -28.93 24.81
C VAL A 280 -14.79 -28.41 25.43
N PHE A 281 -14.40 -27.24 25.03
CA PHE A 281 -13.16 -26.58 25.49
C PHE A 281 -13.44 -25.12 25.90
N PRO A 282 -12.59 -24.53 26.72
CA PRO A 282 -12.62 -23.08 26.95
C PRO A 282 -12.39 -22.32 25.64
N LEU A 283 -13.17 -21.25 25.42
CA LEU A 283 -13.13 -20.46 24.21
C LEU A 283 -11.79 -19.75 24.04
N SER A 284 -11.10 -19.98 22.93
CA SER A 284 -9.87 -19.28 22.56
C SER A 284 -10.15 -18.06 21.69
N LEU A 285 -9.15 -17.16 21.61
CA LEU A 285 -9.26 -15.97 20.76
C LEU A 285 -9.44 -16.32 19.28
N CYS A 286 -8.74 -17.35 18.81
CA CYS A 286 -8.86 -17.82 17.44
C CYS A 286 -10.29 -18.23 17.09
N GLU A 287 -10.93 -18.99 17.98
CA GLU A 287 -12.28 -19.49 17.76
C GLU A 287 -13.33 -18.40 17.88
N LEU A 288 -13.18 -17.51 18.86
CA LEU A 288 -14.07 -16.36 18.96
C LEU A 288 -14.08 -15.54 17.66
N LEU A 289 -12.90 -15.20 17.15
CA LEU A 289 -12.76 -14.37 15.95
C LEU A 289 -13.25 -15.13 14.71
N TYR A 290 -12.89 -16.41 14.56
CA TYR A 290 -13.27 -17.24 13.42
C TYR A 290 -14.78 -17.43 13.35
N VAL A 291 -15.42 -17.91 14.42
CA VAL A 291 -16.84 -18.23 14.45
C VAL A 291 -17.71 -16.97 14.29
N SER A 292 -17.26 -15.83 14.81
CA SER A 292 -17.99 -14.56 14.68
C SER A 292 -18.25 -14.15 13.24
N GLY A 293 -17.38 -14.48 12.31
CA GLY A 293 -17.48 -13.93 10.96
C GLY A 293 -17.38 -14.92 9.79
N TYR A 294 -17.02 -16.19 10.01
CA TYR A 294 -16.70 -17.10 8.90
C TYR A 294 -17.82 -17.25 7.85
N ARG A 295 -19.09 -17.27 8.27
CA ARG A 295 -20.25 -17.37 7.36
C ARG A 295 -20.39 -16.20 6.41
N ARG A 296 -19.90 -15.01 6.84
CA ARG A 296 -19.92 -13.79 6.02
C ARG A 296 -18.67 -13.69 5.17
N TRP A 297 -17.52 -13.96 5.75
CA TRP A 297 -16.24 -13.88 5.04
C TRP A 297 -16.15 -14.88 3.88
N ASN A 298 -16.65 -16.09 4.04
CA ASN A 298 -16.68 -17.09 2.97
C ASN A 298 -17.54 -16.69 1.75
N LYS A 299 -18.34 -15.63 1.88
CA LYS A 299 -19.16 -15.08 0.79
C LYS A 299 -18.61 -13.78 0.21
N LEU A 300 -17.47 -13.31 0.70
CA LEU A 300 -16.85 -12.08 0.19
C LEU A 300 -16.07 -12.37 -1.08
N GLY A 301 -16.32 -11.57 -2.11
CA GLY A 301 -15.47 -11.52 -3.29
C GLY A 301 -14.23 -10.67 -3.01
N ILE A 302 -13.07 -11.13 -3.46
CA ILE A 302 -11.80 -10.41 -3.34
C ILE A 302 -11.13 -10.25 -4.69
N TYR A 303 -10.27 -9.22 -4.82
CA TYR A 303 -9.41 -9.02 -5.97
C TYR A 303 -7.94 -9.19 -5.53
N PRO A 304 -7.36 -10.39 -5.69
CA PRO A 304 -5.94 -10.57 -5.45
C PRO A 304 -5.13 -10.00 -6.60
N THR A 305 -4.08 -9.24 -6.27
CA THR A 305 -3.09 -8.73 -7.25
C THR A 305 -1.71 -9.24 -6.88
N ARG A 306 -0.92 -9.63 -7.88
CA ARG A 306 0.46 -10.07 -7.73
C ARG A 306 1.39 -9.18 -8.55
N TYR A 307 2.58 -8.87 -8.04
CA TYR A 307 3.62 -8.20 -8.81
C TYR A 307 4.66 -9.22 -9.31
N PRO A 308 5.12 -9.11 -10.57
CA PRO A 308 4.66 -8.20 -11.63
C PRO A 308 3.18 -8.40 -11.95
N VAL A 309 2.48 -7.35 -12.38
CA VAL A 309 1.02 -7.24 -12.38
C VAL A 309 0.35 -8.42 -13.08
N GLU A 310 -0.12 -9.36 -12.30
CA GLU A 310 -1.11 -10.35 -12.70
C GLU A 310 -2.37 -10.04 -11.90
N ILE A 311 -3.46 -9.77 -12.58
CA ILE A 311 -4.76 -9.53 -11.95
C ILE A 311 -5.53 -10.84 -11.97
N GLY A 312 -5.74 -11.40 -10.79
CA GLY A 312 -6.63 -12.56 -10.60
C GLY A 312 -7.90 -12.11 -9.90
N ARG A 313 -9.03 -12.70 -10.28
CA ARG A 313 -10.30 -12.58 -9.57
C ARG A 313 -10.55 -13.89 -8.83
N ALA A 314 -10.72 -13.81 -7.51
CA ALA A 314 -11.16 -14.93 -6.68
C ALA A 314 -12.42 -14.53 -5.88
N HIS A 315 -13.32 -15.46 -5.71
CA HIS A 315 -14.55 -15.31 -4.93
C HIS A 315 -14.43 -16.06 -3.62
#